data_48cd8425c8d6e2b264aeac4355709308
#
_entry.id   48cd8425c8d6e2b264aeac4355709308
#
_cell.length_a   1.000
_cell.length_b   1.000
_cell.length_c   1.000
_cell.angle_alpha   90.00
_cell.angle_beta   90.00
_cell.angle_gamma   90.00
#
_symmetry.space_group_name_H-M   'P 1'
#
loop_
_entity.id
_entity.type
_entity.pdbx_description
1 polymer ?
#
loop_
_entity_poly.entity_id
_entity_poly.type
_entity_poly.pdbx_seq_one_letter_code
_entity_poly.pdbx_strand_id
1 'polypeptide(L)'
;MACPRRPAAAGAVAAGAVPAHPGAQVAAGYNRRPFSAFRSARMFESLTQRLSGTMERLRGRGRLTESNISEAVREVRVALLEADVALPVVQALIQRIKVRAVGQEVLKSLTPGQALIKVVRDELTAVMGSQASDLNLNVPAPAIILMAGLQGAGKTTTVGKLARHLKEKRKKKVMVVSADVYRPAAIEQLKTLAEQTGVLFFPSDAGQKPEDIVRAAIVDARKSFADVLIVDTAGRLAIDAAMMAEIKALHAAVSPVETLFVVDAMTGQDAANTAKAFSEALPLTGVVLTKTDGDARGGAALSVRYITGKP
;
A
#
# COMPACT_ATOMS: atom_id res chain seq x y z
N MET A 1 -78.71 -21.72 -38.21
CA MET A 1 -79.80 -22.06 -37.24
C MET A 1 -79.19 -22.12 -35.89
N ALA A 2 -79.69 -21.22 -35.03
CA ALA A 2 -79.87 -21.29 -33.58
C ALA A 2 -78.60 -21.57 -32.63
N CYS A 3 -78.13 -20.51 -32.04
CA CYS A 3 -77.69 -20.47 -30.66
C CYS A 3 -78.77 -21.03 -29.67
N PRO A 4 -78.51 -21.58 -28.50
CA PRO A 4 -78.40 -20.69 -27.31
C PRO A 4 -77.44 -21.12 -26.12
N ARG A 5 -76.97 -20.06 -25.46
CA ARG A 5 -76.93 -19.76 -24.02
C ARG A 5 -76.24 -20.67 -23.01
N ARG A 6 -75.37 -19.94 -22.29
CA ARG A 6 -74.81 -20.11 -20.90
C ARG A 6 -75.81 -20.61 -19.82
N PRO A 7 -75.34 -21.09 -18.62
CA PRO A 7 -74.75 -20.19 -17.64
C PRO A 7 -73.60 -20.76 -16.74
N ALA A 8 -72.98 -19.84 -16.00
CA ALA A 8 -72.07 -19.79 -14.94
C ALA A 8 -72.17 -20.78 -13.79
N ALA A 9 -71.02 -21.11 -13.21
CA ALA A 9 -70.90 -21.28 -11.78
C ALA A 9 -69.45 -21.01 -11.34
N ALA A 10 -69.32 -20.15 -10.36
CA ALA A 10 -68.10 -19.71 -9.70
C ALA A 10 -67.54 -20.80 -8.77
N GLY A 11 -66.23 -20.99 -8.78
CA GLY A 11 -65.50 -21.76 -7.79
C GLY A 11 -64.23 -20.98 -7.42
N ALA A 12 -64.34 -20.20 -6.38
CA ALA A 12 -63.17 -19.52 -5.77
C ALA A 12 -62.29 -20.56 -5.11
N VAL A 13 -61.09 -20.73 -5.64
CA VAL A 13 -60.03 -21.46 -4.92
C VAL A 13 -59.14 -20.44 -4.26
N ALA A 14 -59.08 -20.56 -2.92
CA ALA A 14 -58.29 -19.72 -2.00
C ALA A 14 -56.84 -19.74 -2.38
N ALA A 15 -56.26 -18.58 -2.57
CA ALA A 15 -54.83 -18.36 -2.70
C ALA A 15 -54.14 -18.61 -1.33
N GLY A 16 -53.42 -19.71 -1.25
CA GLY A 16 -52.56 -20.00 -0.12
C GLY A 16 -51.41 -18.96 -0.05
N ALA A 17 -51.39 -18.22 1.01
CA ALA A 17 -50.32 -17.27 1.30
C ALA A 17 -48.99 -18.01 1.48
N VAL A 18 -48.05 -17.73 0.61
CA VAL A 18 -46.62 -18.09 0.79
C VAL A 18 -46.04 -17.17 1.88
N PRO A 19 -45.42 -17.72 2.94
CA PRO A 19 -44.80 -16.84 3.94
C PRO A 19 -43.61 -16.10 3.33
N ALA A 20 -43.66 -14.79 3.45
CA ALA A 20 -42.57 -13.90 3.10
C ALA A 20 -41.33 -14.20 3.98
N HIS A 21 -40.25 -14.60 3.35
CA HIS A 21 -38.93 -14.60 3.99
C HIS A 21 -38.57 -13.17 4.38
N PRO A 22 -38.11 -12.90 5.61
CA PRO A 22 -37.61 -11.60 5.98
C PRO A 22 -36.31 -11.36 5.22
N GLY A 23 -36.40 -10.52 4.20
CA GLY A 23 -35.24 -10.01 3.51
C GLY A 23 -34.34 -9.30 4.52
N ALA A 24 -33.16 -9.88 4.77
CA ALA A 24 -32.12 -9.22 5.50
C ALA A 24 -31.69 -7.97 4.69
N GLN A 25 -32.19 -6.83 5.10
CA GLN A 25 -31.62 -5.54 4.73
C GLN A 25 -30.24 -5.46 5.38
N VAL A 26 -29.21 -5.93 4.65
CA VAL A 26 -27.84 -5.57 4.95
C VAL A 26 -27.69 -4.10 4.51
N ALA A 27 -28.14 -3.20 5.35
CA ALA A 27 -27.76 -1.80 5.29
C ALA A 27 -26.25 -1.75 5.58
N ALA A 28 -25.46 -1.77 4.52
CA ALA A 28 -24.06 -1.41 4.57
C ALA A 28 -23.97 0.07 4.98
N GLY A 29 -24.06 0.30 6.28
CA GLY A 29 -23.72 1.58 6.90
C GLY A 29 -22.23 1.81 6.75
N TYR A 30 -21.80 2.22 5.57
CA TYR A 30 -20.48 2.80 5.37
C TYR A 30 -20.48 4.13 6.13
N ASN A 31 -20.03 4.04 7.36
CA ASN A 31 -19.88 5.15 8.30
C ASN A 31 -18.99 6.22 7.61
N ARG A 32 -19.62 7.30 7.14
CA ARG A 32 -18.96 8.49 6.61
C ARG A 32 -18.24 9.19 7.75
N ARG A 33 -17.10 8.65 8.18
CA ARG A 33 -16.20 9.38 9.07
C ARG A 33 -15.59 10.52 8.27
N PRO A 34 -15.67 11.77 8.74
CA PRO A 34 -15.06 12.89 8.07
C PRO A 34 -13.55 12.65 7.99
N PHE A 35 -12.97 12.94 6.83
CA PHE A 35 -11.55 12.73 6.45
C PHE A 35 -10.57 13.64 7.25
N SER A 36 -11.04 14.32 8.29
CA SER A 36 -10.28 15.32 9.08
C SER A 36 -9.55 14.76 10.30
N ALA A 37 -9.49 13.45 10.48
CA ALA A 37 -8.65 12.85 11.50
C ALA A 37 -7.83 11.73 10.88
N PHE A 38 -6.80 12.09 10.12
CA PHE A 38 -5.63 11.25 10.02
C PHE A 38 -5.09 11.10 11.45
N ARG A 39 -5.56 10.10 12.17
CA ARG A 39 -4.86 9.57 13.33
C ARG A 39 -3.57 8.98 12.78
N SER A 40 -2.58 9.87 12.64
CA SER A 40 -1.19 9.53 12.40
C SER A 40 -0.81 8.42 13.37
N ALA A 41 -0.53 7.26 12.80
CA ALA A 41 0.49 6.36 13.24
C ALA A 41 0.24 5.52 14.49
N ARG A 42 -0.82 4.70 14.51
CA ARG A 42 -0.78 3.49 15.35
C ARG A 42 0.38 2.56 14.95
N MET A 43 0.78 2.59 13.68
CA MET A 43 1.83 1.73 13.11
C MET A 43 3.19 1.85 13.82
N PHE A 44 3.57 3.05 14.27
CA PHE A 44 4.85 3.28 14.98
C PHE A 44 4.70 3.42 16.48
N GLU A 45 3.48 3.28 17.03
CA GLU A 45 3.23 3.54 18.44
C GLU A 45 3.99 2.56 19.35
N SER A 46 3.99 1.26 19.04
CA SER A 46 4.72 0.25 19.79
C SER A 46 6.24 0.47 19.73
N LEU A 47 6.78 0.77 18.55
CA LEU A 47 8.20 1.08 18.39
C LEU A 47 8.57 2.36 19.14
N THR A 48 7.75 3.40 19.06
CA THR A 48 7.95 4.67 19.77
C THR A 48 7.96 4.47 21.28
N GLN A 49 6.97 3.74 21.83
CA GLN A 49 6.90 3.46 23.27
C GLN A 49 8.13 2.71 23.79
N ARG A 50 8.57 1.69 23.06
CA ARG A 50 9.75 0.89 23.45
C ARG A 50 11.03 1.70 23.39
N LEU A 51 11.24 2.45 22.31
CA LEU A 51 12.37 3.36 22.19
C LEU A 51 12.33 4.44 23.28
N SER A 52 11.17 5.01 23.58
CA SER A 52 11.00 6.01 24.65
C SER A 52 11.36 5.45 26.02
N GLY A 53 10.91 4.23 26.36
CA GLY A 53 11.26 3.58 27.62
C GLY A 53 12.77 3.32 27.76
N THR A 54 13.45 2.91 26.69
CA THR A 54 14.92 2.79 26.65
C THR A 54 15.59 4.15 26.83
N MET A 55 15.07 5.17 26.17
CA MET A 55 15.60 6.54 26.23
C MET A 55 15.45 7.19 27.61
N GLU A 56 14.34 6.95 28.32
CA GLU A 56 14.13 7.45 29.68
C GLU A 56 15.13 6.86 30.68
N ARG A 57 15.42 5.55 30.55
CA ARG A 57 16.46 4.91 31.38
C ARG A 57 17.87 5.48 31.17
N LEU A 58 18.14 5.96 29.97
CA LEU A 58 19.41 6.59 29.61
C LEU A 58 19.52 8.04 30.10
N ARG A 59 18.41 8.78 30.17
CA ARG A 59 18.41 10.17 30.67
C ARG A 59 18.88 10.32 32.11
N GLY A 60 18.71 9.29 32.96
CA GLY A 60 19.09 9.32 34.37
C GLY A 60 20.56 8.98 34.64
N ARG A 61 21.36 8.57 33.64
CA ARG A 61 22.75 8.16 33.81
C ARG A 61 23.71 9.31 33.49
N GLY A 62 24.39 9.83 34.48
CA GLY A 62 25.23 11.04 34.37
C GLY A 62 26.51 10.88 33.51
N ARG A 63 27.11 9.68 33.41
CA ARG A 63 28.24 9.35 32.53
C ARG A 63 27.92 8.08 31.75
N LEU A 64 28.02 8.11 30.43
CA LEU A 64 27.96 6.90 29.62
C LEU A 64 29.35 6.33 29.44
N THR A 65 29.51 5.09 29.87
CA THR A 65 30.67 4.25 29.57
C THR A 65 30.41 3.46 28.30
N GLU A 66 31.43 2.92 27.67
CA GLU A 66 31.24 2.01 26.49
C GLU A 66 30.33 0.84 26.82
N SER A 67 30.36 0.35 28.07
CA SER A 67 29.46 -0.71 28.53
C SER A 67 27.98 -0.26 28.50
N ASN A 68 27.67 0.93 29.00
CA ASN A 68 26.32 1.48 29.04
C ASN A 68 25.79 1.77 27.62
N ILE A 69 26.66 2.23 26.71
CA ILE A 69 26.34 2.42 25.31
C ILE A 69 26.01 1.07 24.66
N SER A 70 26.80 0.04 24.92
CA SER A 70 26.56 -1.30 24.36
C SER A 70 25.26 -1.90 24.86
N GLU A 71 24.90 -1.70 26.12
CA GLU A 71 23.62 -2.11 26.71
C GLU A 71 22.45 -1.39 26.01
N ALA A 72 22.52 -0.07 25.87
CA ALA A 72 21.50 0.74 25.23
C ALA A 72 21.29 0.38 23.75
N VAL A 73 22.38 0.15 23.02
CA VAL A 73 22.31 -0.28 21.62
C VAL A 73 21.70 -1.69 21.50
N ARG A 74 21.95 -2.57 22.48
CA ARG A 74 21.29 -3.88 22.55
C ARG A 74 19.77 -3.73 22.74
N GLU A 75 19.31 -2.83 23.61
CA GLU A 75 17.88 -2.57 23.79
C GLU A 75 17.24 -2.01 22.52
N VAL A 76 17.91 -1.07 21.83
CA VAL A 76 17.45 -0.57 20.52
C VAL A 76 17.32 -1.70 19.51
N ARG A 77 18.29 -2.65 19.48
CA ARG A 77 18.23 -3.83 18.62
C ARG A 77 16.98 -4.67 18.91
N VAL A 78 16.72 -4.95 20.19
CA VAL A 78 15.55 -5.72 20.62
C VAL A 78 14.26 -5.01 20.18
N ALA A 79 14.14 -3.70 20.42
CA ALA A 79 12.97 -2.92 20.03
C ALA A 79 12.71 -2.97 18.51
N LEU A 80 13.76 -2.91 17.69
CA LEU A 80 13.63 -3.01 16.23
C LEU A 80 13.19 -4.41 15.78
N LEU A 81 13.74 -5.48 16.40
CA LEU A 81 13.32 -6.86 16.09
C LEU A 81 11.87 -7.12 16.51
N GLU A 82 11.46 -6.63 17.67
CA GLU A 82 10.07 -6.75 18.13
C GLU A 82 9.08 -5.91 17.31
N ALA A 83 9.58 -4.88 16.63
CA ALA A 83 8.82 -4.13 15.64
C ALA A 83 8.76 -4.80 14.26
N ASP A 84 9.27 -6.03 14.11
CA ASP A 84 9.34 -6.79 12.86
C ASP A 84 10.22 -6.14 11.77
N VAL A 85 11.26 -5.40 12.18
CA VAL A 85 12.27 -4.92 11.23
C VAL A 85 13.11 -6.10 10.74
N ALA A 86 13.38 -6.19 9.45
CA ALA A 86 14.15 -7.28 8.86
C ALA A 86 15.57 -7.35 9.43
N LEU A 87 16.03 -8.54 9.79
CA LEU A 87 17.29 -8.77 10.48
C LEU A 87 18.51 -8.10 9.81
N PRO A 88 18.69 -8.16 8.49
CA PRO A 88 19.82 -7.47 7.83
C PRO A 88 19.76 -5.95 8.02
N VAL A 89 18.56 -5.37 8.03
CA VAL A 89 18.34 -3.93 8.24
C VAL A 89 18.68 -3.55 9.67
N VAL A 90 18.24 -4.36 10.66
CA VAL A 90 18.59 -4.17 12.08
C VAL A 90 20.11 -4.22 12.26
N GLN A 91 20.77 -5.22 11.68
CA GLN A 91 22.24 -5.35 11.79
C GLN A 91 22.97 -4.11 11.25
N ALA A 92 22.61 -3.67 10.06
CA ALA A 92 23.21 -2.51 9.41
C ALA A 92 22.97 -1.22 10.21
N LEU A 93 21.74 -1.02 10.72
CA LEU A 93 21.38 0.15 11.52
C LEU A 93 22.13 0.18 12.84
N ILE A 94 22.16 -0.94 13.57
CA ILE A 94 22.88 -1.08 14.85
C ILE A 94 24.37 -0.84 14.66
N GLN A 95 24.97 -1.31 13.59
CA GLN A 95 26.38 -1.06 13.30
C GLN A 95 26.67 0.43 13.10
N ARG A 96 25.83 1.14 12.35
CA ARG A 96 25.95 2.60 12.17
C ARG A 96 25.77 3.37 13.48
N ILE A 97 24.76 2.99 14.27
CA ILE A 97 24.53 3.59 15.60
C ILE A 97 25.75 3.37 16.50
N LYS A 98 26.34 2.15 16.54
CA LYS A 98 27.53 1.86 17.35
C LYS A 98 28.69 2.74 16.96
N VAL A 99 29.02 2.83 15.68
CA VAL A 99 30.17 3.65 15.19
C VAL A 99 30.01 5.11 15.63
N ARG A 100 28.82 5.67 15.50
CA ARG A 100 28.54 7.07 15.90
C ARG A 100 28.44 7.23 17.42
N ALA A 101 27.89 6.25 18.13
CA ALA A 101 27.72 6.32 19.59
C ALA A 101 29.06 6.21 20.34
N VAL A 102 30.01 5.43 19.85
CA VAL A 102 31.39 5.34 20.43
C VAL A 102 32.25 6.53 19.99
N GLY A 103 31.81 7.31 19.03
CA GLY A 103 32.51 8.49 18.54
C GLY A 103 32.61 9.61 19.61
N GLN A 104 33.55 10.52 19.40
CA GLN A 104 33.83 11.62 20.32
C GLN A 104 32.65 12.53 20.64
N GLU A 105 31.65 12.60 19.73
CA GLU A 105 30.45 13.44 19.90
C GLU A 105 29.60 13.02 21.10
N VAL A 106 29.47 11.72 21.36
CA VAL A 106 28.67 11.19 22.49
C VAL A 106 29.47 11.15 23.77
N LEU A 107 30.73 10.68 23.73
CA LEU A 107 31.57 10.53 24.89
C LEU A 107 32.01 11.86 25.50
N LYS A 108 32.17 12.91 24.70
CA LYS A 108 32.53 14.26 25.16
C LYS A 108 31.33 15.17 25.45
N SER A 109 30.09 14.70 25.22
CA SER A 109 28.89 15.48 25.47
C SER A 109 28.67 15.69 26.98
N LEU A 110 28.21 16.89 27.37
CA LEU A 110 27.72 17.19 28.72
C LEU A 110 26.48 16.38 29.10
N THR A 111 25.72 15.91 28.10
CA THR A 111 24.51 15.05 28.22
C THR A 111 24.60 13.82 27.34
N PRO A 112 25.44 12.83 27.68
CA PRO A 112 25.73 11.71 26.80
C PRO A 112 24.50 10.88 26.44
N GLY A 113 23.53 10.71 27.36
CA GLY A 113 22.26 10.02 27.09
C GLY A 113 21.42 10.72 26.00
N GLN A 114 21.36 12.05 26.03
CA GLN A 114 20.65 12.81 24.99
C GLN A 114 21.38 12.76 23.64
N ALA A 115 22.72 12.76 23.67
CA ALA A 115 23.51 12.62 22.45
C ALA A 115 23.29 11.25 21.79
N LEU A 116 23.23 10.16 22.55
CA LEU A 116 22.90 8.83 22.02
C LEU A 116 21.48 8.77 21.45
N ILE A 117 20.51 9.37 22.13
CA ILE A 117 19.13 9.50 21.62
C ILE A 117 19.12 10.20 20.26
N LYS A 118 19.86 11.30 20.16
CA LYS A 118 19.98 12.03 18.89
C LYS A 118 20.57 11.16 17.79
N VAL A 119 21.64 10.40 18.08
CA VAL A 119 22.25 9.49 17.10
C VAL A 119 21.24 8.46 16.61
N VAL A 120 20.50 7.80 17.51
CA VAL A 120 19.48 6.81 17.12
C VAL A 120 18.39 7.44 16.25
N ARG A 121 17.86 8.59 16.67
CA ARG A 121 16.85 9.32 15.91
C ARG A 121 17.35 9.70 14.52
N ASP A 122 18.55 10.26 14.43
CA ASP A 122 19.12 10.73 13.17
C ASP A 122 19.37 9.56 12.20
N GLU A 123 19.79 8.38 12.70
CA GLU A 123 19.94 7.17 11.90
C GLU A 123 18.60 6.63 11.40
N LEU A 124 17.56 6.60 12.25
CA LEU A 124 16.21 6.21 11.85
C LEU A 124 15.65 7.18 10.81
N THR A 125 15.84 8.48 11.01
CA THR A 125 15.41 9.50 10.04
C THR A 125 16.13 9.36 8.71
N ALA A 126 17.43 9.08 8.73
CA ALA A 126 18.22 8.86 7.51
C ALA A 126 17.71 7.64 6.72
N VAL A 127 17.30 6.58 7.40
CA VAL A 127 16.70 5.40 6.74
C VAL A 127 15.35 5.75 6.10
N MET A 128 14.50 6.48 6.80
CA MET A 128 13.17 6.86 6.28
C MET A 128 13.24 7.90 5.16
N GLY A 129 14.33 8.65 5.08
CA GLY A 129 14.53 9.74 4.14
C GLY A 129 14.16 11.11 4.73
N SER A 130 14.94 12.12 4.37
CA SER A 130 14.81 13.49 4.91
C SER A 130 13.75 14.35 4.21
N GLN A 131 13.28 13.91 3.04
CA GLN A 131 12.35 14.68 2.20
C GLN A 131 11.15 13.84 1.78
N ALA A 132 9.99 14.46 1.76
CA ALA A 132 8.81 13.89 1.12
C ALA A 132 8.97 13.96 -0.41
N SER A 133 8.70 12.85 -1.08
CA SER A 133 8.66 12.78 -2.54
C SER A 133 7.22 12.71 -3.00
N ASP A 134 6.89 13.47 -4.03
CA ASP A 134 5.58 13.43 -4.69
C ASP A 134 5.67 12.61 -5.99
N LEU A 135 4.52 12.24 -6.55
CA LEU A 135 4.46 11.58 -7.84
C LEU A 135 4.94 12.49 -8.97
N ASN A 136 5.76 11.98 -9.85
CA ASN A 136 6.19 12.69 -11.04
C ASN A 136 5.10 12.65 -12.12
N LEU A 137 4.22 13.65 -12.11
CA LEU A 137 3.17 13.82 -13.10
C LEU A 137 3.50 14.90 -14.14
N ASN A 138 4.71 15.47 -14.08
CA ASN A 138 5.14 16.53 -14.99
C ASN A 138 5.75 15.94 -16.27
N VAL A 139 4.95 15.18 -17.00
CA VAL A 139 5.29 14.51 -18.27
C VAL A 139 4.16 14.72 -19.28
N PRO A 140 4.40 14.48 -20.59
CA PRO A 140 3.31 14.50 -21.57
C PRO A 140 2.19 13.51 -21.20
N ALA A 141 0.94 13.97 -21.27
CA ALA A 141 -0.22 13.17 -20.93
C ALA A 141 -0.47 12.01 -21.91
N PRO A 142 -0.94 10.85 -21.42
CA PRO A 142 -1.20 10.53 -20.02
C PRO A 142 0.08 10.13 -19.27
N ALA A 143 0.26 10.61 -18.03
CA ALA A 143 1.24 10.06 -17.11
C ALA A 143 0.82 8.63 -16.71
N ILE A 144 1.65 7.63 -16.99
CA ILE A 144 1.33 6.23 -16.75
C ILE A 144 1.89 5.81 -15.40
N ILE A 145 1.03 5.32 -14.49
CA ILE A 145 1.39 4.79 -13.19
C ILE A 145 1.11 3.29 -13.18
N LEU A 146 2.14 2.48 -12.98
CA LEU A 146 2.04 1.02 -12.88
C LEU A 146 2.03 0.59 -11.42
N MET A 147 1.02 -0.18 -11.02
CA MET A 147 0.89 -0.72 -9.66
C MET A 147 1.41 -2.15 -9.61
N ALA A 148 2.47 -2.40 -8.86
CA ALA A 148 3.10 -3.72 -8.73
C ALA A 148 2.98 -4.26 -7.29
N GLY A 149 2.91 -5.57 -7.10
CA GLY A 149 2.86 -6.18 -5.76
C GLY A 149 2.13 -7.51 -5.72
N LEU A 150 2.21 -8.22 -4.60
CA LEU A 150 1.58 -9.51 -4.41
C LEU A 150 0.05 -9.43 -4.31
N GLN A 151 -0.60 -10.60 -4.41
CA GLN A 151 -2.03 -10.72 -4.17
C GLN A 151 -2.37 -10.34 -2.72
N GLY A 152 -3.47 -9.64 -2.53
CA GLY A 152 -3.88 -9.19 -1.19
C GLY A 152 -3.11 -8.00 -0.62
N ALA A 153 -2.06 -7.51 -1.31
CA ALA A 153 -1.32 -6.31 -0.91
C ALA A 153 -2.14 -5.01 -0.98
N GLY A 154 -3.31 -5.02 -1.62
CA GLY A 154 -4.20 -3.86 -1.70
C GLY A 154 -4.00 -2.98 -2.94
N LYS A 155 -3.47 -3.52 -4.05
CA LYS A 155 -3.25 -2.77 -5.31
C LYS A 155 -4.53 -2.12 -5.82
N THR A 156 -5.56 -2.90 -6.13
CA THR A 156 -6.83 -2.40 -6.68
C THR A 156 -7.47 -1.32 -5.79
N THR A 157 -7.46 -1.54 -4.46
CA THR A 157 -7.96 -0.55 -3.50
C THR A 157 -7.11 0.73 -3.53
N THR A 158 -5.79 0.59 -3.68
CA THR A 158 -4.87 1.73 -3.79
C THR A 158 -5.10 2.50 -5.08
N VAL A 159 -5.34 1.81 -6.20
CA VAL A 159 -5.72 2.45 -7.48
C VAL A 159 -6.95 3.35 -7.28
N GLY A 160 -8.01 2.83 -6.66
CA GLY A 160 -9.22 3.62 -6.40
C GLY A 160 -8.97 4.84 -5.50
N LYS A 161 -8.20 4.67 -4.41
CA LYS A 161 -7.84 5.76 -3.49
C LYS A 161 -6.95 6.80 -4.18
N LEU A 162 -5.95 6.36 -4.95
CA LEU A 162 -5.03 7.23 -5.67
C LEU A 162 -5.76 8.01 -6.77
N ALA A 163 -6.60 7.34 -7.55
CA ALA A 163 -7.42 7.95 -8.58
C ALA A 163 -8.32 9.05 -8.01
N ARG A 164 -8.98 8.77 -6.89
CA ARG A 164 -9.77 9.76 -6.16
C ARG A 164 -8.93 10.94 -5.69
N HIS A 165 -7.76 10.68 -5.08
CA HIS A 165 -6.85 11.73 -4.61
C HIS A 165 -6.40 12.64 -5.76
N LEU A 166 -5.97 12.06 -6.88
CA LEU A 166 -5.54 12.80 -8.05
C LEU A 166 -6.67 13.65 -8.65
N LYS A 167 -7.89 13.10 -8.72
CA LYS A 167 -9.07 13.84 -9.19
C LYS A 167 -9.45 14.98 -8.23
N GLU A 168 -9.62 14.69 -6.94
CA GLU A 168 -10.17 15.65 -5.98
C GLU A 168 -9.15 16.71 -5.57
N LYS A 169 -7.90 16.31 -5.28
CA LYS A 169 -6.85 17.19 -4.75
C LYS A 169 -5.96 17.79 -5.82
N ARG A 170 -5.65 17.02 -6.87
CA ARG A 170 -4.75 17.48 -7.95
C ARG A 170 -5.52 17.94 -9.21
N LYS A 171 -6.85 17.81 -9.22
CA LYS A 171 -7.74 18.20 -10.34
C LYS A 171 -7.36 17.55 -11.66
N LYS A 172 -6.81 16.33 -11.60
CA LYS A 172 -6.40 15.56 -12.77
C LYS A 172 -7.57 14.73 -13.31
N LYS A 173 -7.65 14.61 -14.63
CA LYS A 173 -8.55 13.66 -15.29
C LYS A 173 -7.87 12.30 -15.30
N VAL A 174 -8.43 11.34 -14.57
CA VAL A 174 -7.79 10.04 -14.33
C VAL A 174 -8.57 8.95 -15.07
N MET A 175 -7.83 8.06 -15.71
CA MET A 175 -8.33 6.78 -16.23
C MET A 175 -7.68 5.64 -15.47
N VAL A 176 -8.43 4.57 -15.22
CA VAL A 176 -7.92 3.33 -14.62
C VAL A 176 -8.20 2.15 -15.54
N VAL A 177 -7.31 1.18 -15.55
CA VAL A 177 -7.42 -0.06 -16.32
C VAL A 177 -6.92 -1.24 -15.49
N SER A 178 -7.61 -2.39 -15.59
CA SER A 178 -7.15 -3.64 -14.99
C SER A 178 -6.43 -4.48 -16.05
N ALA A 179 -5.19 -4.84 -15.75
CA ALA A 179 -4.41 -5.85 -16.46
C ALA A 179 -4.42 -7.21 -15.73
N ASP A 180 -5.24 -7.37 -14.67
CA ASP A 180 -5.42 -8.63 -13.94
C ASP A 180 -6.46 -9.51 -14.68
N VAL A 181 -6.02 -10.15 -15.74
CA VAL A 181 -6.86 -11.04 -16.56
C VAL A 181 -7.16 -12.38 -15.89
N TYR A 182 -6.42 -12.74 -14.84
CA TYR A 182 -6.58 -14.01 -14.13
C TYR A 182 -7.76 -14.03 -13.16
N ARG A 183 -8.26 -12.84 -12.79
CA ARG A 183 -9.36 -12.68 -11.83
C ARG A 183 -10.44 -11.75 -12.39
N PRO A 184 -11.45 -12.28 -13.06
CA PRO A 184 -12.55 -11.44 -13.59
C PRO A 184 -13.19 -10.56 -12.52
N ALA A 185 -13.31 -11.04 -11.30
CA ALA A 185 -13.82 -10.27 -10.17
C ALA A 185 -12.96 -9.03 -9.84
N ALA A 186 -11.66 -9.03 -10.14
CA ALA A 186 -10.80 -7.86 -9.93
C ALA A 186 -11.11 -6.75 -10.97
N ILE A 187 -11.43 -7.12 -12.19
CA ILE A 187 -11.86 -6.18 -13.23
C ILE A 187 -13.15 -5.47 -12.80
N GLU A 188 -14.17 -6.24 -12.38
CA GLU A 188 -15.45 -5.68 -11.93
C GLU A 188 -15.28 -4.85 -10.64
N GLN A 189 -14.39 -5.27 -9.74
CA GLN A 189 -14.06 -4.48 -8.56
C GLN A 189 -13.47 -3.11 -8.92
N LEU A 190 -12.51 -3.08 -9.86
CA LEU A 190 -11.92 -1.82 -10.31
C LEU A 190 -12.92 -0.92 -11.02
N LYS A 191 -13.81 -1.50 -11.84
CA LYS A 191 -14.92 -0.78 -12.49
C LYS A 191 -15.82 -0.12 -11.45
N THR A 192 -16.26 -0.88 -10.45
CA THR A 192 -17.08 -0.34 -9.35
C THR A 192 -16.37 0.82 -8.62
N LEU A 193 -15.08 0.68 -8.34
CA LEU A 193 -14.28 1.74 -7.72
C LEU A 193 -14.16 2.98 -8.62
N ALA A 194 -14.03 2.80 -9.93
CA ALA A 194 -13.99 3.89 -10.88
C ALA A 194 -15.32 4.66 -10.93
N GLU A 195 -16.44 3.94 -10.93
CA GLU A 195 -17.78 4.53 -10.88
C GLU A 195 -17.99 5.31 -9.57
N GLN A 196 -17.62 4.73 -8.41
CA GLN A 196 -17.75 5.39 -7.09
C GLN A 196 -16.91 6.65 -6.98
N THR A 197 -15.73 6.67 -7.59
CA THR A 197 -14.82 7.83 -7.58
C THR A 197 -15.09 8.79 -8.75
N GLY A 198 -15.91 8.35 -9.73
CA GLY A 198 -16.25 9.12 -10.92
C GLY A 198 -15.02 9.38 -11.81
N VAL A 199 -14.10 8.42 -11.93
CA VAL A 199 -12.97 8.44 -12.85
C VAL A 199 -13.29 7.57 -14.07
N LEU A 200 -12.51 7.73 -15.15
CA LEU A 200 -12.69 6.92 -16.35
C LEU A 200 -12.22 5.48 -16.10
N PHE A 201 -12.98 4.52 -16.60
CA PHE A 201 -12.59 3.11 -16.59
C PHE A 201 -12.42 2.63 -18.03
N PHE A 202 -11.27 2.01 -18.33
CA PHE A 202 -11.07 1.33 -19.60
C PHE A 202 -11.48 -0.14 -19.45
N PRO A 203 -12.43 -0.65 -20.27
CA PRO A 203 -12.89 -2.02 -20.16
C PRO A 203 -11.79 -3.00 -20.60
N SER A 204 -11.65 -4.08 -19.87
CA SER A 204 -10.74 -5.19 -20.16
C SER A 204 -11.46 -6.51 -20.00
N ASP A 205 -10.96 -7.55 -20.68
CA ASP A 205 -11.52 -8.90 -20.66
C ASP A 205 -10.46 -9.93 -20.34
N ALA A 206 -10.83 -11.00 -19.65
CA ALA A 206 -9.92 -12.08 -19.23
C ALA A 206 -9.28 -12.86 -20.40
N GLY A 207 -9.87 -12.78 -21.60
CA GLY A 207 -9.32 -13.41 -22.80
C GLY A 207 -8.22 -12.61 -23.51
N GLN A 208 -7.96 -11.39 -23.06
CA GLN A 208 -6.98 -10.49 -23.67
C GLN A 208 -5.59 -10.66 -23.02
N LYS A 209 -4.54 -10.26 -23.73
CA LYS A 209 -3.21 -10.18 -23.15
C LYS A 209 -3.05 -8.88 -22.35
N PRO A 210 -2.41 -8.91 -21.16
CA PRO A 210 -2.22 -7.72 -20.34
C PRO A 210 -1.58 -6.53 -21.07
N GLU A 211 -0.58 -6.80 -21.92
CA GLU A 211 0.12 -5.76 -22.67
C GLU A 211 -0.79 -5.09 -23.71
N ASP A 212 -1.63 -5.87 -24.38
CA ASP A 212 -2.55 -5.36 -25.40
C ASP A 212 -3.67 -4.51 -24.77
N ILE A 213 -4.17 -4.93 -23.61
CA ILE A 213 -5.12 -4.15 -22.81
C ILE A 213 -4.53 -2.77 -22.50
N VAL A 214 -3.31 -2.73 -21.96
CA VAL A 214 -2.72 -1.46 -21.52
C VAL A 214 -2.33 -0.58 -22.72
N ARG A 215 -1.85 -1.13 -23.82
CA ARG A 215 -1.61 -0.37 -25.05
C ARG A 215 -2.90 0.27 -25.59
N ALA A 216 -4.00 -0.48 -25.60
CA ALA A 216 -5.31 0.05 -26.01
C ALA A 216 -5.79 1.14 -25.04
N ALA A 217 -5.62 0.93 -23.73
CA ALA A 217 -5.96 1.92 -22.71
C ALA A 217 -5.15 3.23 -22.87
N ILE A 218 -3.87 3.16 -23.23
CA ILE A 218 -3.04 4.36 -23.50
C ILE A 218 -3.62 5.15 -24.68
N VAL A 219 -4.01 4.45 -25.74
CA VAL A 219 -4.63 5.11 -26.93
C VAL A 219 -5.94 5.78 -26.54
N ASP A 220 -6.78 5.10 -25.77
CA ASP A 220 -8.06 5.65 -25.31
C ASP A 220 -7.89 6.79 -24.32
N ALA A 221 -6.93 6.69 -23.41
CA ALA A 221 -6.57 7.76 -22.47
C ALA A 221 -6.16 9.05 -23.20
N ARG A 222 -5.40 8.93 -24.30
CA ARG A 222 -5.05 10.08 -25.16
C ARG A 222 -6.28 10.68 -25.84
N LYS A 223 -7.16 9.83 -26.42
CA LYS A 223 -8.41 10.28 -27.07
C LYS A 223 -9.36 10.97 -26.10
N SER A 224 -9.43 10.48 -24.89
CA SER A 224 -10.26 11.05 -23.82
C SER A 224 -9.62 12.19 -23.08
N PHE A 225 -8.41 12.62 -23.46
CA PHE A 225 -7.63 13.67 -22.78
C PHE A 225 -7.48 13.39 -21.29
N ALA A 226 -7.16 12.16 -20.92
CA ALA A 226 -6.81 11.82 -19.54
C ALA A 226 -5.41 12.32 -19.21
N ASP A 227 -5.24 12.96 -18.07
CA ASP A 227 -3.93 13.41 -17.57
C ASP A 227 -3.10 12.24 -17.04
N VAL A 228 -3.78 11.25 -16.44
CA VAL A 228 -3.14 10.12 -15.76
C VAL A 228 -3.86 8.83 -16.13
N LEU A 229 -3.09 7.78 -16.42
CA LEU A 229 -3.54 6.41 -16.56
C LEU A 229 -2.93 5.55 -15.45
N ILE A 230 -3.76 4.95 -14.59
CA ILE A 230 -3.30 4.02 -13.55
C ILE A 230 -3.59 2.59 -13.99
N VAL A 231 -2.55 1.77 -14.01
CA VAL A 231 -2.61 0.36 -14.44
C VAL A 231 -2.57 -0.53 -13.21
N ASP A 232 -3.66 -1.25 -12.93
CA ASP A 232 -3.73 -2.29 -11.90
C ASP A 232 -3.24 -3.61 -12.49
N THR A 233 -2.23 -4.22 -11.88
CA THR A 233 -1.66 -5.47 -12.38
C THR A 233 -2.12 -6.68 -11.58
N ALA A 234 -2.03 -7.85 -12.18
CA ALA A 234 -2.23 -9.10 -11.49
C ALA A 234 -1.28 -9.21 -10.27
N GLY A 235 -1.75 -9.89 -9.24
CA GLY A 235 -0.92 -10.30 -8.12
C GLY A 235 -1.02 -11.80 -7.95
N ARG A 236 0.11 -12.47 -7.72
CA ARG A 236 0.15 -13.86 -7.31
C ARG A 236 0.40 -13.99 -5.82
N LEU A 237 0.13 -15.15 -5.25
CA LEU A 237 0.32 -15.42 -3.82
C LEU A 237 1.78 -15.41 -3.40
N ALA A 238 2.67 -15.80 -4.31
CA ALA A 238 4.11 -15.84 -4.10
C ALA A 238 4.85 -15.28 -5.31
N ILE A 239 6.10 -14.93 -5.10
CA ILE A 239 7.01 -14.50 -6.16
C ILE A 239 7.44 -15.73 -6.95
N ASP A 240 7.14 -15.77 -8.23
CA ASP A 240 7.60 -16.76 -9.16
C ASP A 240 8.19 -16.12 -10.44
N ALA A 241 8.95 -16.91 -11.19
CA ALA A 241 9.63 -16.43 -12.39
C ALA A 241 8.64 -15.96 -13.48
N ALA A 242 7.49 -16.63 -13.59
CA ALA A 242 6.47 -16.29 -14.58
C ALA A 242 5.82 -14.93 -14.28
N MET A 243 5.47 -14.68 -13.02
CA MET A 243 4.96 -13.37 -12.57
C MET A 243 5.98 -12.26 -12.83
N MET A 244 7.26 -12.51 -12.50
CA MET A 244 8.30 -11.50 -12.70
C MET A 244 8.57 -11.24 -14.18
N ALA A 245 8.47 -12.24 -15.04
CA ALA A 245 8.59 -12.07 -16.48
C ALA A 245 7.41 -11.27 -17.05
N GLU A 246 6.18 -11.58 -16.64
CA GLU A 246 4.97 -10.89 -17.07
C GLU A 246 4.99 -9.40 -16.70
N ILE A 247 5.30 -9.07 -15.44
CA ILE A 247 5.32 -7.68 -15.01
C ILE A 247 6.46 -6.88 -15.65
N LYS A 248 7.62 -7.53 -15.93
CA LYS A 248 8.70 -6.92 -16.72
C LYS A 248 8.27 -6.64 -18.15
N ALA A 249 7.60 -7.59 -18.80
CA ALA A 249 7.08 -7.42 -20.16
C ALA A 249 6.05 -6.29 -20.21
N LEU A 250 5.14 -6.25 -19.25
CA LEU A 250 4.16 -5.17 -19.13
C LEU A 250 4.81 -3.81 -18.90
N HIS A 251 5.79 -3.73 -18.00
CA HIS A 251 6.55 -2.51 -17.74
C HIS A 251 7.27 -2.02 -19.02
N ALA A 252 7.94 -2.91 -19.74
CA ALA A 252 8.62 -2.58 -20.99
C ALA A 252 7.64 -2.12 -22.08
N ALA A 253 6.45 -2.72 -22.15
CA ALA A 253 5.44 -2.39 -23.15
C ALA A 253 4.83 -0.99 -22.95
N VAL A 254 4.79 -0.47 -21.72
CA VAL A 254 4.08 0.78 -21.40
C VAL A 254 5.01 1.91 -20.95
N SER A 255 6.24 1.62 -20.59
CA SER A 255 7.24 2.60 -20.12
C SER A 255 6.65 3.59 -19.10
N PRO A 256 6.17 3.12 -17.93
CA PRO A 256 5.49 3.98 -16.98
C PRO A 256 6.42 5.04 -16.41
N VAL A 257 5.89 6.22 -16.10
CA VAL A 257 6.64 7.28 -15.42
C VAL A 257 6.79 6.98 -13.93
N GLU A 258 5.81 6.28 -13.37
CA GLU A 258 5.82 5.80 -11.99
C GLU A 258 5.55 4.30 -11.95
N THR A 259 6.40 3.58 -11.21
CA THR A 259 6.21 2.17 -10.88
C THR A 259 6.15 2.05 -9.37
N LEU A 260 4.93 1.92 -8.85
CA LEU A 260 4.66 1.90 -7.43
C LEU A 260 4.55 0.46 -6.91
N PHE A 261 5.43 0.11 -5.98
CA PHE A 261 5.36 -1.17 -5.29
C PHE A 261 4.39 -1.08 -4.11
N VAL A 262 3.32 -1.86 -4.17
CA VAL A 262 2.29 -1.92 -3.13
C VAL A 262 2.54 -3.12 -2.24
N VAL A 263 2.70 -2.87 -0.95
CA VAL A 263 3.00 -3.90 0.06
C VAL A 263 2.15 -3.71 1.31
N ASP A 264 1.75 -4.82 1.89
CA ASP A 264 1.00 -4.87 3.15
C ASP A 264 1.96 -4.61 4.32
N ALA A 265 1.67 -3.58 5.12
CA ALA A 265 2.49 -3.21 6.28
C ALA A 265 2.47 -4.29 7.39
N MET A 266 1.54 -5.23 7.36
CA MET A 266 1.41 -6.29 8.35
C MET A 266 2.28 -7.52 8.04
N THR A 267 2.91 -7.60 6.86
CA THR A 267 3.70 -8.77 6.45
C THR A 267 5.09 -8.83 7.07
N GLY A 268 5.49 -7.81 7.85
CA GLY A 268 6.74 -7.83 8.63
C GLY A 268 7.97 -8.08 7.76
N GLN A 269 8.74 -9.13 8.08
CA GLN A 269 9.97 -9.47 7.35
C GLN A 269 9.73 -9.91 5.90
N ASP A 270 8.58 -10.51 5.58
CA ASP A 270 8.26 -10.92 4.20
C ASP A 270 8.10 -9.71 3.27
N ALA A 271 7.70 -8.54 3.80
CA ALA A 271 7.71 -7.29 3.06
C ALA A 271 9.12 -6.96 2.52
N ALA A 272 10.16 -7.24 3.31
CA ALA A 272 11.55 -7.00 2.95
C ALA A 272 12.01 -7.90 1.79
N ASN A 273 11.70 -9.20 1.88
CA ASN A 273 12.03 -10.17 0.83
C ASN A 273 11.31 -9.85 -0.48
N THR A 274 10.03 -9.51 -0.38
CA THR A 274 9.21 -9.12 -1.53
C THR A 274 9.73 -7.82 -2.16
N ALA A 275 10.04 -6.82 -1.35
CA ALA A 275 10.58 -5.55 -1.82
C ALA A 275 11.89 -5.71 -2.56
N LYS A 276 12.78 -6.59 -2.07
CA LYS A 276 14.04 -6.92 -2.72
C LYS A 276 13.81 -7.50 -4.11
N ALA A 277 12.98 -8.54 -4.22
CA ALA A 277 12.71 -9.19 -5.50
C ALA A 277 12.07 -8.25 -6.53
N PHE A 278 11.11 -7.41 -6.11
CA PHE A 278 10.50 -6.42 -7.01
C PHE A 278 11.49 -5.31 -7.41
N SER A 279 12.36 -4.87 -6.48
CA SER A 279 13.38 -3.86 -6.77
C SER A 279 14.46 -4.35 -7.73
N GLU A 280 14.79 -5.64 -7.70
CA GLU A 280 15.72 -6.28 -8.65
C GLU A 280 15.06 -6.51 -10.03
N ALA A 281 13.74 -6.66 -10.05
CA ALA A 281 13.00 -6.95 -11.28
C ALA A 281 12.54 -5.70 -12.03
N LEU A 282 12.22 -4.61 -11.33
CA LEU A 282 11.60 -3.41 -11.87
C LEU A 282 12.31 -2.15 -11.36
N PRO A 283 12.39 -1.10 -12.17
CA PRO A 283 12.86 0.22 -11.73
C PRO A 283 11.76 0.91 -10.91
N LEU A 284 11.60 0.49 -9.65
CA LEU A 284 10.61 1.09 -8.76
C LEU A 284 10.87 2.58 -8.57
N THR A 285 9.82 3.40 -8.53
CA THR A 285 9.90 4.84 -8.26
C THR A 285 9.42 5.19 -6.85
N GLY A 286 8.49 4.41 -6.31
CA GLY A 286 7.96 4.61 -4.98
C GLY A 286 7.35 3.34 -4.38
N VAL A 287 7.02 3.42 -3.10
CA VAL A 287 6.39 2.35 -2.33
C VAL A 287 5.10 2.84 -1.69
N VAL A 288 4.07 2.02 -1.74
CA VAL A 288 2.80 2.25 -1.05
C VAL A 288 2.61 1.20 0.03
N LEU A 289 2.58 1.65 1.27
CA LEU A 289 2.25 0.80 2.41
C LEU A 289 0.74 0.81 2.63
N THR A 290 0.14 -0.38 2.65
CA THR A 290 -1.29 -0.57 2.90
C THR A 290 -1.54 -1.14 4.29
N LYS A 291 -2.80 -1.13 4.74
CA LYS A 291 -3.26 -1.69 6.02
C LYS A 291 -2.51 -1.11 7.23
N THR A 292 -2.08 0.15 7.13
CA THR A 292 -1.33 0.85 8.18
C THR A 292 -2.18 1.22 9.39
N ASP A 293 -3.49 1.03 9.29
CA ASP A 293 -4.50 1.17 10.35
C ASP A 293 -4.71 -0.10 11.19
N GLY A 294 -4.09 -1.21 10.78
CA GLY A 294 -4.07 -2.47 11.53
C GLY A 294 -2.97 -2.50 12.60
N ASP A 295 -2.68 -3.71 13.11
CA ASP A 295 -1.66 -3.94 14.15
C ASP A 295 -0.23 -3.98 13.60
N ALA A 296 0.04 -3.23 12.52
CA ALA A 296 1.37 -3.13 11.95
C ALA A 296 2.34 -2.47 12.94
N ARG A 297 3.48 -3.14 13.19
CA ARG A 297 4.48 -2.68 14.17
C ARG A 297 5.46 -1.65 13.61
N GLY A 298 5.33 -1.31 12.32
CA GLY A 298 6.14 -0.29 11.64
C GLY A 298 7.46 -0.79 11.04
N GLY A 299 7.90 -2.00 11.37
CA GLY A 299 9.15 -2.55 10.89
C GLY A 299 9.19 -2.80 9.38
N ALA A 300 8.05 -3.14 8.78
CA ALA A 300 7.93 -3.28 7.34
C ALA A 300 8.32 -1.99 6.60
N ALA A 301 7.89 -0.82 7.10
CA ALA A 301 8.20 0.47 6.49
C ALA A 301 9.71 0.74 6.46
N LEU A 302 10.39 0.56 7.62
CA LEU A 302 11.84 0.71 7.73
C LEU A 302 12.58 -0.27 6.81
N SER A 303 12.13 -1.52 6.77
CA SER A 303 12.76 -2.58 5.99
C SER A 303 12.64 -2.33 4.49
N VAL A 304 11.43 -2.04 4.02
CA VAL A 304 11.17 -1.79 2.61
C VAL A 304 11.89 -0.53 2.14
N ARG A 305 11.85 0.55 2.93
CA ARG A 305 12.57 1.79 2.62
C ARG A 305 14.07 1.57 2.52
N TYR A 306 14.66 0.84 3.49
CA TYR A 306 16.09 0.55 3.49
C TYR A 306 16.52 -0.26 2.28
N ILE A 307 15.73 -1.29 1.90
CA ILE A 307 16.05 -2.21 0.81
C ILE A 307 15.88 -1.55 -0.56
N THR A 308 14.77 -0.84 -0.76
CA THR A 308 14.47 -0.24 -2.06
C THR A 308 15.15 1.11 -2.26
N GLY A 309 15.48 1.82 -1.20
CA GLY A 309 15.93 3.21 -1.24
C GLY A 309 14.87 4.19 -1.77
N LYS A 310 13.62 3.71 -2.00
CA LYS A 310 12.55 4.49 -2.64
C LYS A 310 11.63 5.14 -1.60
N PRO A 311 11.05 6.32 -1.91
CA PRO A 311 10.10 6.99 -1.04
C PRO A 311 8.81 6.22 -0.87
#